data_6dc4389277c919520a790f871f55c18f
#
_entry.id   6dc4389277c919520a790f871f55c18f
#
_cell.length_a   1.000
_cell.length_b   1.000
_cell.length_c   1.000
_cell.angle_alpha   90.00
_cell.angle_beta   90.00
_cell.angle_gamma   90.00
#
_symmetry.space_group_name_H-M   'P 1'
#
loop_
_entity.id
_entity.type
_entity.pdbx_description
1 polymer ?
#
loop_
_entity_poly.entity_id
_entity_poly.type
_entity_poly.pdbx_seq_one_letter_code
_entity_poly.pdbx_strand_id
1 'polypeptide(L)'
;GTVATMVSVSTAPTGMPATPLRGTAYVAAGLSAGRGRSIGDLDILVPRERIEEAEAALIAAGWEWVKPDPYDDVYYRRWMHELPPLIHRERDRMIDVHHTILPLTARVTPDAAALLASGTPLENGLLVLPPEGMVVHAAAHLFADGDLQGGLRNLWDIRCLIDEFGGVEFELKLAACAAQH
;
A
#
# COMPACT_ATOMS: atom_id res chain seq x y z
N GLY A 1 -10.15 -11.67 -11.87
CA GLY A 1 -10.52 -10.91 -10.71
C GLY A 1 -9.45 -9.90 -10.27
N THR A 2 -9.43 -9.58 -9.01
CA THR A 2 -8.62 -8.51 -8.38
C THR A 2 -7.11 -8.70 -8.60
N VAL A 3 -6.60 -9.93 -8.48
CA VAL A 3 -5.17 -10.25 -8.70
C VAL A 3 -4.76 -9.94 -10.14
N ALA A 4 -5.61 -10.23 -11.13
CA ALA A 4 -5.32 -9.93 -12.55
C ALA A 4 -5.27 -8.40 -12.80
N THR A 5 -6.09 -7.62 -12.07
CA THR A 5 -6.04 -6.15 -12.12
C THR A 5 -4.74 -5.63 -11.51
N MET A 6 -4.28 -6.22 -10.40
CA MET A 6 -3.03 -5.89 -9.74
C MET A 6 -1.82 -6.19 -10.62
N VAL A 7 -1.77 -7.37 -11.23
CA VAL A 7 -0.72 -7.73 -12.19
C VAL A 7 -0.67 -6.71 -13.33
N SER A 8 -1.83 -6.29 -13.84
CA SER A 8 -1.92 -5.28 -14.90
C SER A 8 -1.39 -3.90 -14.48
N VAL A 9 -1.54 -3.52 -13.21
CA VAL A 9 -0.98 -2.25 -12.68
C VAL A 9 0.52 -2.37 -12.40
N SER A 10 0.95 -3.50 -11.83
CA SER A 10 2.37 -3.76 -11.54
C SER A 10 3.22 -3.98 -12.79
N THR A 11 2.62 -4.45 -13.89
CA THR A 11 3.26 -4.62 -15.20
C THR A 11 2.98 -3.44 -16.14
N ALA A 12 2.64 -2.26 -15.60
CA ALA A 12 2.51 -1.06 -16.41
C ALA A 12 3.73 -0.95 -17.35
N PRO A 13 3.54 -0.50 -18.61
CA PRO A 13 4.58 -0.53 -19.65
C PRO A 13 5.85 0.25 -19.31
N THR A 14 5.87 0.92 -18.20
CA THR A 14 6.98 1.74 -17.68
C THR A 14 8.04 0.95 -16.90
N GLY A 15 7.81 -0.33 -16.57
CA GLY A 15 8.70 -1.12 -15.70
C GLY A 15 8.87 -0.53 -14.29
N MET A 16 7.89 0.24 -13.83
CA MET A 16 7.92 0.89 -12.52
C MET A 16 7.59 -0.12 -11.42
N PRO A 17 8.40 -0.19 -10.35
CA PRO A 17 8.06 -1.01 -9.20
C PRO A 17 6.83 -0.41 -8.49
N ALA A 18 5.74 -1.16 -8.46
CA ALA A 18 4.55 -0.85 -7.67
C ALA A 18 4.33 -1.98 -6.67
N THR A 19 4.33 -1.64 -5.39
CA THR A 19 4.18 -2.59 -4.30
C THR A 19 2.79 -2.48 -3.71
N PRO A 20 1.90 -3.49 -3.88
CA PRO A 20 0.60 -3.50 -3.22
C PRO A 20 0.77 -3.51 -1.71
N LEU A 21 -0.14 -2.81 -1.04
CA LEU A 21 -0.16 -2.66 0.40
C LEU A 21 -1.36 -3.39 1.02
N ARG A 22 -1.30 -3.63 2.34
CA ARG A 22 -2.41 -4.12 3.18
C ARG A 22 -3.17 -5.32 2.60
N GLY A 23 -4.52 -5.24 2.59
CA GLY A 23 -5.42 -6.30 2.17
C GLY A 23 -5.11 -6.89 0.81
N THR A 24 -4.73 -6.04 -0.11
CA THR A 24 -4.33 -6.39 -1.46
C THR A 24 -3.06 -7.25 -1.47
N ALA A 25 -2.03 -6.83 -0.73
CA ALA A 25 -0.79 -7.59 -0.58
C ALA A 25 -1.04 -8.95 0.07
N TYR A 26 -1.86 -9.00 1.13
CA TYR A 26 -2.14 -10.24 1.85
C TYR A 26 -2.87 -11.27 0.99
N VAL A 27 -3.83 -10.83 0.17
CA VAL A 27 -4.53 -11.70 -0.79
C VAL A 27 -3.60 -12.16 -1.89
N ALA A 28 -2.75 -11.27 -2.43
CA ALA A 28 -1.79 -11.60 -3.48
C ALA A 28 -0.75 -12.62 -3.02
N ALA A 29 -0.30 -12.51 -1.76
CA ALA A 29 0.66 -13.41 -1.14
C ALA A 29 0.03 -14.68 -0.52
N GLY A 30 -1.30 -14.83 -0.56
CA GLY A 30 -2.00 -16.00 -0.03
C GLY A 30 -1.98 -16.11 1.50
N LEU A 31 -1.74 -15.00 2.22
CA LEU A 31 -1.60 -14.97 3.67
C LEU A 31 -2.94 -15.16 4.40
N SER A 32 -2.87 -15.62 5.66
CA SER A 32 -4.04 -15.79 6.54
C SER A 32 -4.82 -14.49 6.74
N ALA A 33 -4.13 -13.34 6.83
CA ALA A 33 -4.70 -12.01 6.90
C ALA A 33 -5.55 -11.64 5.66
N GLY A 34 -5.30 -12.27 4.52
CA GLY A 34 -6.07 -12.10 3.28
C GLY A 34 -7.35 -12.91 3.19
N ARG A 35 -7.55 -13.88 4.09
CA ARG A 35 -8.71 -14.78 4.03
C ARG A 35 -10.03 -14.05 4.29
N GLY A 36 -11.03 -14.31 3.45
CA GLY A 36 -12.35 -13.69 3.58
C GLY A 36 -12.39 -12.18 3.33
N ARG A 37 -11.31 -11.59 2.80
CA ARG A 37 -11.30 -10.17 2.44
C ARG A 37 -12.04 -9.91 1.14
N SER A 38 -12.94 -8.93 1.20
CA SER A 38 -13.39 -8.21 0.02
C SER A 38 -12.44 -7.01 -0.16
N ILE A 39 -11.81 -6.90 -1.32
CA ILE A 39 -10.93 -5.78 -1.64
C ILE A 39 -11.79 -4.74 -2.33
N GLY A 40 -12.02 -3.60 -1.66
CA GLY A 40 -12.74 -2.44 -2.20
C GLY A 40 -11.83 -1.55 -3.04
N ASP A 41 -10.71 -1.24 -2.49
CA ASP A 41 -9.66 -0.36 -2.99
C ASP A 41 -8.32 -1.09 -3.16
N LEU A 42 -7.50 -0.57 -4.00
CA LEU A 42 -6.18 -1.07 -4.30
C LEU A 42 -5.14 -0.04 -3.85
N ASP A 43 -4.52 -0.28 -2.70
CA ASP A 43 -3.39 0.55 -2.24
C ASP A 43 -2.10 0.09 -2.90
N ILE A 44 -1.35 1.01 -3.51
CA ILE A 44 -0.02 0.73 -4.07
C ILE A 44 1.00 1.76 -3.59
N LEU A 45 2.20 1.30 -3.28
CA LEU A 45 3.35 2.16 -2.97
C LEU A 45 4.26 2.26 -4.20
N VAL A 46 4.60 3.49 -4.59
CA VAL A 46 5.49 3.79 -5.71
C VAL A 46 6.60 4.77 -5.26
N PRO A 47 7.75 4.83 -5.95
CA PRO A 47 8.75 5.85 -5.69
C PRO A 47 8.17 7.25 -5.85
N ARG A 48 8.46 8.15 -4.91
CA ARG A 48 7.94 9.52 -4.92
C ARG A 48 8.28 10.28 -6.20
N GLU A 49 9.50 10.10 -6.69
CA GLU A 49 10.00 10.73 -7.91
C GLU A 49 9.31 10.22 -9.19
N ARG A 50 8.57 9.12 -9.10
CA ARG A 50 7.83 8.51 -10.22
C ARG A 50 6.32 8.58 -10.07
N ILE A 51 5.81 9.33 -9.09
CA ILE A 51 4.37 9.36 -8.78
C ILE A 51 3.55 9.95 -9.95
N GLU A 52 4.07 10.97 -10.63
CA GLU A 52 3.41 11.58 -11.80
C GLU A 52 3.39 10.62 -12.99
N GLU A 53 4.43 9.80 -13.15
CA GLU A 53 4.48 8.76 -14.16
C GLU A 53 3.47 7.65 -13.88
N ALA A 54 3.31 7.27 -12.60
CA ALA A 54 2.31 6.32 -12.16
C ALA A 54 0.90 6.81 -12.46
N GLU A 55 0.60 8.05 -12.10
CA GLU A 55 -0.68 8.70 -12.37
C GLU A 55 -0.98 8.74 -13.87
N ALA A 56 -0.04 9.19 -14.68
CA ALA A 56 -0.21 9.27 -16.14
C ALA A 56 -0.48 7.88 -16.75
N ALA A 57 0.23 6.84 -16.28
CA ALA A 57 0.03 5.47 -16.73
C ALA A 57 -1.36 4.93 -16.35
N LEU A 58 -1.83 5.23 -15.14
CA LEU A 58 -3.17 4.86 -14.68
C LEU A 58 -4.26 5.56 -15.50
N ILE A 59 -4.13 6.86 -15.72
CA ILE A 59 -5.08 7.62 -16.55
C ILE A 59 -5.14 7.04 -17.98
N ALA A 60 -3.99 6.72 -18.56
CA ALA A 60 -3.93 6.09 -19.88
C ALA A 60 -4.58 4.69 -19.89
N ALA A 61 -4.58 3.99 -18.77
CA ALA A 61 -5.19 2.68 -18.58
C ALA A 61 -6.70 2.73 -18.23
N GLY A 62 -7.31 3.91 -18.22
CA GLY A 62 -8.76 4.09 -18.01
C GLY A 62 -9.17 4.43 -16.58
N TRP A 63 -8.21 4.84 -15.75
CA TRP A 63 -8.52 5.40 -14.44
C TRP A 63 -8.79 6.89 -14.56
N GLU A 64 -9.57 7.45 -13.66
CA GLU A 64 -9.87 8.87 -13.58
C GLU A 64 -9.99 9.31 -12.11
N TRP A 65 -9.78 10.59 -11.84
CA TRP A 65 -9.95 11.11 -10.48
C TRP A 65 -11.41 10.99 -10.05
N VAL A 66 -11.63 10.51 -8.83
CA VAL A 66 -12.99 10.42 -8.24
C VAL A 66 -13.63 11.79 -8.17
N LYS A 67 -12.85 12.81 -7.81
CA LYS A 67 -13.30 14.20 -7.74
C LYS A 67 -12.17 15.11 -8.22
N PRO A 68 -12.23 15.63 -9.45
CA PRO A 68 -11.26 16.63 -9.90
C PRO A 68 -11.51 17.98 -9.21
N ASP A 69 -10.73 18.28 -8.17
CA ASP A 69 -10.78 19.55 -7.43
C ASP A 69 -9.34 20.08 -7.30
N PRO A 70 -9.03 21.28 -7.82
CA PRO A 70 -7.68 21.84 -7.74
C PRO A 70 -7.18 22.06 -6.31
N TYR A 71 -8.07 22.30 -5.34
CA TYR A 71 -7.69 22.44 -3.94
C TYR A 71 -7.29 21.07 -3.35
N ASP A 72 -8.10 20.04 -3.59
CA ASP A 72 -7.81 18.68 -3.14
C ASP A 72 -6.49 18.19 -3.76
N ASP A 73 -6.26 18.43 -5.07
CA ASP A 73 -5.02 18.04 -5.75
C ASP A 73 -3.79 18.66 -5.07
N VAL A 74 -3.80 19.96 -4.82
CA VAL A 74 -2.70 20.65 -4.11
C VAL A 74 -2.53 20.10 -2.69
N TYR A 75 -3.64 19.85 -1.98
CA TYR A 75 -3.62 19.35 -0.61
C TYR A 75 -2.97 17.95 -0.53
N TYR A 76 -3.41 17.02 -1.37
CA TYR A 76 -2.87 15.66 -1.41
C TYR A 76 -1.37 15.66 -1.75
N ARG A 77 -0.97 16.32 -2.83
CA ARG A 77 0.44 16.35 -3.27
C ARG A 77 1.36 17.02 -2.27
N ARG A 78 0.87 17.97 -1.49
CA ARG A 78 1.70 18.77 -0.57
C ARG A 78 1.77 18.20 0.84
N TRP A 79 0.70 17.58 1.33
CA TRP A 79 0.56 17.24 2.74
C TRP A 79 0.27 15.76 3.00
N MET A 80 -0.32 15.07 2.03
CA MET A 80 -0.70 13.68 2.18
C MET A 80 0.44 12.75 1.74
N HIS A 81 0.24 11.47 1.96
CA HIS A 81 1.16 10.38 1.61
C HIS A 81 0.81 9.69 0.29
N GLU A 82 -0.23 10.19 -0.39
CA GLU A 82 -0.86 9.59 -1.56
C GLU A 82 -1.38 10.65 -2.53
N LEU A 83 -1.73 10.25 -3.74
CA LEU A 83 -2.48 11.06 -4.70
C LEU A 83 -3.97 11.13 -4.31
N PRO A 84 -4.73 12.09 -4.85
CA PRO A 84 -6.18 12.01 -4.86
C PRO A 84 -6.64 10.65 -5.42
N PRO A 85 -7.67 10.02 -4.82
CA PRO A 85 -8.09 8.68 -5.20
C PRO A 85 -8.57 8.62 -6.66
N LEU A 86 -8.23 7.53 -7.33
CA LEU A 86 -8.65 7.27 -8.71
C LEU A 86 -9.65 6.12 -8.75
N ILE A 87 -10.58 6.18 -9.71
CA ILE A 87 -11.56 5.14 -10.00
C ILE A 87 -11.43 4.66 -11.43
N HIS A 88 -11.59 3.37 -11.67
CA HIS A 88 -11.57 2.84 -13.03
C HIS A 88 -12.95 2.95 -13.67
N ARG A 89 -13.02 3.58 -14.84
CA ARG A 89 -14.27 3.92 -15.56
C ARG A 89 -15.22 2.74 -15.79
N GLU A 90 -14.67 1.55 -16.06
CA GLU A 90 -15.47 0.37 -16.42
C GLU A 90 -15.59 -0.65 -15.28
N ARG A 91 -14.68 -0.63 -14.30
CA ARG A 91 -14.57 -1.69 -13.30
C ARG A 91 -15.16 -1.30 -11.95
N ASP A 92 -15.50 -0.03 -11.77
CA ASP A 92 -15.97 0.52 -10.49
C ASP A 92 -15.08 0.08 -9.31
N ARG A 93 -13.76 0.30 -9.48
CA ARG A 93 -12.71 -0.03 -8.53
C ARG A 93 -11.86 1.19 -8.27
N MET A 94 -11.51 1.39 -7.00
CA MET A 94 -10.65 2.49 -6.58
C MET A 94 -9.19 2.04 -6.47
N ILE A 95 -8.28 2.98 -6.68
CA ILE A 95 -6.85 2.83 -6.42
C ILE A 95 -6.32 4.07 -5.72
N ASP A 96 -5.56 3.84 -4.66
CA ASP A 96 -4.85 4.86 -3.90
C ASP A 96 -3.35 4.66 -4.12
N VAL A 97 -2.72 5.71 -4.68
CA VAL A 97 -1.30 5.69 -5.07
C VAL A 97 -0.50 6.41 -4.00
N HIS A 98 0.18 5.64 -3.17
CA HIS A 98 1.01 6.12 -2.08
C HIS A 98 2.45 6.34 -2.52
N HIS A 99 3.14 7.32 -1.94
CA HIS A 99 4.60 7.49 -2.05
C HIS A 99 5.31 7.35 -0.71
N THR A 100 4.57 7.25 0.38
CA THR A 100 5.03 6.87 1.72
C THR A 100 3.85 6.28 2.50
N ILE A 101 4.06 5.82 3.73
CA ILE A 101 3.04 5.12 4.53
C ILE A 101 2.39 5.99 5.61
N LEU A 102 2.81 7.25 5.74
CA LEU A 102 2.23 8.23 6.67
C LEU A 102 2.12 9.60 5.99
N PRO A 103 1.16 10.43 6.38
CA PRO A 103 1.08 11.82 5.91
C PRO A 103 2.39 12.58 6.16
N LEU A 104 2.75 13.48 5.25
CA LEU A 104 3.99 14.27 5.36
C LEU A 104 4.02 15.20 6.59
N THR A 105 2.87 15.38 7.23
CA THR A 105 2.70 16.13 8.48
C THR A 105 2.88 15.26 9.73
N ALA A 106 3.08 13.95 9.58
CA ALA A 106 3.28 13.06 10.71
C ALA A 106 4.60 13.37 11.44
N ARG A 107 4.65 13.05 12.73
CA ARG A 107 5.86 13.24 13.55
C ARG A 107 6.99 12.27 13.18
N VAL A 108 6.62 11.13 12.64
CA VAL A 108 7.53 10.08 12.17
C VAL A 108 7.58 10.17 10.64
N THR A 109 8.78 10.07 10.08
CA THR A 109 8.99 10.11 8.63
C THR A 109 9.52 8.75 8.19
N PRO A 110 8.67 7.85 7.68
CA PRO A 110 9.11 6.54 7.21
C PRO A 110 10.05 6.66 6.00
N ASP A 111 11.04 5.77 5.94
CA ASP A 111 11.90 5.63 4.76
C ASP A 111 11.19 4.78 3.69
N ALA A 112 10.40 5.44 2.84
CA ALA A 112 9.66 4.78 1.77
C ALA A 112 10.56 4.11 0.74
N ALA A 113 11.76 4.64 0.50
CA ALA A 113 12.73 4.04 -0.42
C ALA A 113 13.25 2.71 0.14
N ALA A 114 13.55 2.64 1.43
CA ALA A 114 13.93 1.40 2.09
C ALA A 114 12.78 0.38 2.11
N LEU A 115 11.53 0.80 2.32
CA LEU A 115 10.36 -0.07 2.22
C LEU A 115 10.24 -0.68 0.82
N LEU A 116 10.32 0.13 -0.23
CA LEU A 116 10.28 -0.34 -1.61
C LEU A 116 11.44 -1.30 -1.93
N ALA A 117 12.65 -0.97 -1.47
CA ALA A 117 13.84 -1.79 -1.70
C ALA A 117 13.78 -3.15 -0.97
N SER A 118 13.04 -3.24 0.13
CA SER A 118 12.82 -4.50 0.86
C SER A 118 11.83 -5.44 0.20
N GLY A 119 11.17 -5.02 -0.87
CA GLY A 119 10.12 -5.77 -1.56
C GLY A 119 10.51 -7.20 -1.90
N THR A 120 9.64 -8.14 -1.58
CA THR A 120 9.81 -9.58 -1.86
C THR A 120 8.99 -9.95 -3.10
N PRO A 121 9.60 -10.58 -4.11
CA PRO A 121 8.88 -10.99 -5.31
C PRO A 121 7.98 -12.20 -5.03
N LEU A 122 6.76 -12.14 -5.56
CA LEU A 122 5.83 -13.27 -5.61
C LEU A 122 5.94 -14.01 -6.96
N GLU A 123 5.45 -15.25 -7.00
CA GLU A 123 5.43 -16.07 -8.23
C GLU A 123 4.66 -15.41 -9.39
N ASN A 124 3.70 -14.57 -9.08
CA ASN A 124 2.90 -13.81 -10.06
C ASN A 124 3.57 -12.52 -10.56
N GLY A 125 4.82 -12.25 -10.16
CA GLY A 125 5.60 -11.08 -10.57
C GLY A 125 5.33 -9.81 -9.78
N LEU A 126 4.44 -9.85 -8.80
CA LEU A 126 4.23 -8.72 -7.87
C LEU A 126 5.34 -8.66 -6.83
N LEU A 127 5.70 -7.46 -6.40
CA LEU A 127 6.50 -7.24 -5.20
C LEU A 127 5.56 -6.95 -4.03
N VAL A 128 5.81 -7.53 -2.87
CA VAL A 128 5.11 -7.22 -1.63
C VAL A 128 6.11 -6.86 -0.55
N LEU A 129 5.71 -6.08 0.44
CA LEU A 129 6.54 -5.85 1.61
C LEU A 129 6.86 -7.18 2.31
N PRO A 130 8.04 -7.32 2.92
CA PRO A 130 8.32 -8.47 3.77
C PRO A 130 7.39 -8.45 5.00
N PRO A 131 7.21 -9.58 5.69
CA PRO A 131 6.26 -9.70 6.80
C PRO A 131 6.39 -8.61 7.88
N GLU A 132 7.61 -8.26 8.27
CA GLU A 132 7.90 -7.18 9.20
C GLU A 132 7.46 -5.80 8.67
N GLY A 133 7.68 -5.54 7.40
CA GLY A 133 7.21 -4.32 6.73
C GLY A 133 5.69 -4.25 6.64
N MET A 134 5.02 -5.39 6.43
CA MET A 134 3.56 -5.47 6.46
C MET A 134 2.99 -5.12 7.84
N VAL A 135 3.61 -5.60 8.92
CA VAL A 135 3.18 -5.29 10.29
C VAL A 135 3.42 -3.83 10.62
N VAL A 136 4.61 -3.28 10.29
CA VAL A 136 4.92 -1.86 10.50
C VAL A 136 3.93 -0.97 9.76
N HIS A 137 3.64 -1.27 8.50
CA HIS A 137 2.65 -0.52 7.71
C HIS A 137 1.24 -0.61 8.30
N ALA A 138 0.78 -1.81 8.68
CA ALA A 138 -0.54 -1.98 9.29
C ALA A 138 -0.67 -1.24 10.63
N ALA A 139 0.39 -1.22 11.44
CA ALA A 139 0.44 -0.47 12.70
C ALA A 139 0.47 1.04 12.45
N ALA A 140 1.31 1.52 11.53
CA ALA A 140 1.37 2.93 11.16
C ALA A 140 -0.01 3.45 10.75
N HIS A 141 -0.69 2.73 9.87
CA HIS A 141 -2.04 3.07 9.43
C HIS A 141 -3.06 3.06 10.58
N LEU A 142 -3.04 2.03 11.44
CA LEU A 142 -3.95 1.93 12.58
C LEU A 142 -3.84 3.14 13.52
N PHE A 143 -2.62 3.62 13.76
CA PHE A 143 -2.39 4.74 14.67
C PHE A 143 -2.50 6.10 14.01
N ALA A 144 -2.25 6.20 12.70
CA ALA A 144 -2.34 7.47 11.97
C ALA A 144 -3.78 7.91 11.71
N ASP A 145 -4.70 6.97 11.48
CA ASP A 145 -6.12 7.28 11.24
C ASP A 145 -6.81 7.91 12.43
N GLY A 146 -6.25 7.74 13.64
CA GLY A 146 -6.81 8.33 14.88
C GLY A 146 -8.18 7.79 15.30
N ASP A 147 -8.84 7.01 14.46
CA ASP A 147 -10.11 6.35 14.71
C ASP A 147 -9.93 4.85 14.86
N LEU A 148 -9.87 4.41 16.11
CA LEU A 148 -9.80 2.98 16.42
C LEU A 148 -11.13 2.24 16.16
N GLN A 149 -12.22 2.95 15.84
CA GLN A 149 -13.53 2.34 15.62
C GLN A 149 -13.54 1.43 14.38
N GLY A 150 -12.79 1.82 13.31
CA GLY A 150 -12.50 0.96 12.14
C GLY A 150 -11.30 0.03 12.31
N GLY A 151 -10.53 0.19 13.38
CA GLY A 151 -9.22 -0.44 13.57
C GLY A 151 -9.20 -1.93 13.89
N LEU A 152 -10.34 -2.53 14.24
CA LEU A 152 -10.40 -3.97 14.58
C LEU A 152 -9.88 -4.87 13.46
N ARG A 153 -10.09 -4.48 12.21
CA ARG A 153 -9.58 -5.23 11.07
C ARG A 153 -8.06 -5.15 10.97
N ASN A 154 -7.48 -3.96 11.18
CA ASN A 154 -6.03 -3.77 11.19
C ASN A 154 -5.37 -4.56 12.33
N LEU A 155 -5.96 -4.55 13.52
CA LEU A 155 -5.50 -5.37 14.65
C LEU A 155 -5.56 -6.87 14.33
N TRP A 156 -6.62 -7.33 13.68
CA TRP A 156 -6.75 -8.72 13.24
C TRP A 156 -5.69 -9.08 12.21
N ASP A 157 -5.41 -8.21 11.25
CA ASP A 157 -4.36 -8.42 10.26
C ASP A 157 -2.97 -8.54 10.90
N ILE A 158 -2.64 -7.62 11.81
CA ILE A 158 -1.39 -7.66 12.59
C ILE A 158 -1.30 -8.99 13.36
N ARG A 159 -2.38 -9.40 14.04
CA ARG A 159 -2.44 -10.66 14.75
C ARG A 159 -2.18 -11.86 13.81
N CYS A 160 -2.85 -11.91 12.66
CA CYS A 160 -2.65 -12.98 11.68
C CYS A 160 -1.21 -13.03 11.17
N LEU A 161 -0.60 -11.88 10.87
CA LEU A 161 0.78 -11.81 10.42
C LEU A 161 1.76 -12.29 11.51
N ILE A 162 1.55 -11.89 12.76
CA ILE A 162 2.38 -12.34 13.89
C ILE A 162 2.21 -13.86 14.11
N ASP A 163 1.00 -14.39 14.02
CA ASP A 163 0.75 -15.83 14.19
C ASP A 163 1.37 -16.67 13.04
N GLU A 164 1.41 -16.11 11.82
CA GLU A 164 1.93 -16.82 10.64
C GLU A 164 3.46 -16.79 10.57
N PHE A 165 4.09 -15.68 10.92
CA PHE A 165 5.53 -15.45 10.79
C PHE A 165 6.28 -15.39 12.11
N GLY A 166 5.57 -15.36 13.25
CA GLY A 166 6.14 -15.12 14.56
C GLY A 166 7.27 -16.08 14.95
N GLY A 167 8.14 -15.60 15.83
CA GLY A 167 9.33 -16.27 16.34
C GLY A 167 10.44 -15.26 16.55
N VAL A 168 11.50 -15.65 17.27
CA VAL A 168 12.58 -14.74 17.70
C VAL A 168 13.21 -14.00 16.52
N GLU A 169 13.45 -14.68 15.41
CA GLU A 169 14.04 -14.05 14.21
C GLU A 169 13.12 -12.98 13.62
N PHE A 170 11.82 -13.27 13.52
CA PHE A 170 10.82 -12.31 13.04
C PHE A 170 10.71 -11.11 13.97
N GLU A 171 10.70 -11.32 15.29
CA GLU A 171 10.61 -10.23 16.28
C GLU A 171 11.82 -9.29 16.17
N LEU A 172 13.03 -9.83 15.97
CA LEU A 172 14.23 -9.03 15.76
C LEU A 172 14.16 -8.21 14.45
N LYS A 173 13.69 -8.80 13.36
CA LYS A 173 13.47 -8.12 12.08
C LYS A 173 12.41 -7.02 12.22
N LEU A 174 11.30 -7.32 12.91
CA LEU A 174 10.23 -6.36 13.16
C LEU A 174 10.73 -5.16 13.98
N ALA A 175 11.49 -5.41 15.04
CA ALA A 175 12.07 -4.34 15.86
C ALA A 175 13.04 -3.47 15.03
N ALA A 176 13.89 -4.08 14.21
CA ALA A 176 14.81 -3.37 13.33
C ALA A 176 14.06 -2.54 12.25
N CYS A 177 13.04 -3.11 11.62
CA CYS A 177 12.19 -2.45 10.66
C CYS A 177 11.47 -1.25 11.31
N ALA A 178 10.86 -1.43 12.47
CA ALA A 178 10.17 -0.35 13.20
C ALA A 178 11.12 0.77 13.66
N ALA A 179 12.39 0.47 13.92
CA ALA A 179 13.38 1.48 14.29
C ALA A 179 13.91 2.27 13.07
N GLN A 180 13.76 1.73 11.87
CA GLN A 180 14.17 2.37 10.62
C GLN A 180 13.09 3.34 10.12
N HIS A 181 11.85 3.09 10.44
CA HIS A 181 10.68 3.83 9.95
C HIS A 181 9.93 4.54 11.07
#